data_fcbf8a958ed67932fb7666c9bce8c346
#
_entry.id   fcbf8a958ed67932fb7666c9bce8c346
#
_cell.length_a   1.000
_cell.length_b   1.000
_cell.length_c   1.000
_cell.angle_alpha   90.00
_cell.angle_beta   90.00
_cell.angle_gamma   90.00
#
_symmetry.space_group_name_H-M   'P 1'
#
loop_
_entity.id
_entity.type
_entity.pdbx_description
1 polymer ?
#
loop_
_entity_poly.entity_id
_entity_poly.type
_entity_poly.pdbx_seq_one_letter_code
_entity_poly.pdbx_strand_id
1 'polypeptide(L)'
;LKNKRNRLPKIGKHSFLEWELLKAQYNWVCPDCKKQEPKIKLSIDHIIPLSKGGSDNIENIQPLCRGCNSKKHTKIIKYEL
;
A
#
# COMPACT_ATOMS: atom_id res chain seq x y z
N LEU A 1 6.37 -25.62 -12.42
CA LEU A 1 6.32 -25.13 -12.54
C LEU A 1 6.87 -24.27 -12.93
N LYS A 2 7.06 -23.94 -13.23
CA LYS A 2 7.48 -23.24 -13.60
C LYS A 2 7.44 -22.19 -13.41
N ASN A 3 7.36 -21.57 -13.18
CA ASN A 3 7.23 -20.52 -13.07
C ASN A 3 7.33 -19.81 -12.21
N LYS A 4 7.63 -19.86 -11.53
CA LYS A 4 7.66 -19.27 -10.66
C LYS A 4 8.46 -18.31 -10.72
N ARG A 5 8.62 -17.70 -10.98
CA ARG A 5 9.24 -16.74 -11.23
C ARG A 5 10.08 -16.31 -10.25
N ASN A 6 10.74 -15.65 -9.99
CA ASN A 6 11.61 -15.10 -9.09
C ASN A 6 10.99 -14.16 -8.14
N ARG A 7 9.73 -14.44 -7.82
CA ARG A 7 8.99 -13.65 -6.96
C ARG A 7 9.27 -14.04 -5.57
N LEU A 8 9.52 -13.11 -4.65
CA LEU A 8 9.63 -13.41 -3.23
C LEU A 8 8.28 -13.85 -2.69
N PRO A 9 8.25 -14.82 -1.79
CA PRO A 9 6.97 -15.22 -1.21
C PRO A 9 6.42 -14.08 -0.37
N LYS A 10 5.13 -13.92 -0.39
CA LYS A 10 4.46 -12.90 0.40
C LYS A 10 4.45 -13.34 1.85
N ILE A 11 4.92 -12.48 2.74
CA ILE A 11 4.95 -12.75 4.16
C ILE A 11 3.86 -11.96 4.85
N GLY A 12 3.06 -12.63 5.68
CA GLY A 12 1.98 -12.00 6.41
C GLY A 12 0.78 -11.72 5.56
N LYS A 13 -0.20 -11.10 6.15
CA LYS A 13 -1.39 -10.67 5.43
C LYS A 13 -2.19 -9.71 6.30
N HIS A 14 -3.05 -8.93 5.65
CA HIS A 14 -3.96 -8.03 6.34
C HIS A 14 -5.38 -8.37 5.90
N SER A 15 -6.35 -8.03 6.74
CA SER A 15 -7.75 -8.29 6.43
C SER A 15 -8.36 -7.09 5.72
N PHE A 16 -9.51 -7.33 5.09
CA PHE A 16 -10.28 -6.26 4.46
C PHE A 16 -10.64 -5.20 5.52
N LEU A 17 -11.03 -5.63 6.70
CA LEU A 17 -11.41 -4.69 7.76
C LEU A 17 -10.23 -3.83 8.18
N GLU A 18 -9.06 -4.43 8.35
CA GLU A 18 -7.85 -3.67 8.69
C GLU A 18 -7.59 -2.60 7.65
N TRP A 19 -7.76 -2.95 6.39
CA TRP A 19 -7.55 -2.00 5.29
C TRP A 19 -8.57 -0.84 5.36
N GLU A 20 -9.84 -1.17 5.59
CA GLU A 20 -10.87 -0.13 5.68
C GLU A 20 -10.60 0.81 6.84
N LEU A 21 -10.21 0.25 7.99
CA LEU A 21 -9.90 1.05 9.17
C LEU A 21 -8.67 1.94 8.92
N LEU A 22 -7.71 1.42 8.21
CA LEU A 22 -6.52 2.20 7.89
C LEU A 22 -6.86 3.40 7.01
N LYS A 23 -7.68 3.18 5.99
CA LYS A 23 -8.12 4.29 5.14
C LYS A 23 -8.86 5.35 5.96
N ALA A 24 -9.68 4.90 6.90
CA ALA A 24 -10.41 5.81 7.77
C ALA A 24 -9.46 6.63 8.65
N GLN A 25 -8.38 6.02 9.12
CA GLN A 25 -7.37 6.72 9.91
C GLN A 25 -6.71 7.85 9.10
N TYR A 26 -6.63 7.67 7.79
CA TYR A 26 -6.08 8.69 6.90
C TYR A 26 -7.17 9.63 6.39
N ASN A 27 -8.39 9.53 6.96
CA ASN A 27 -9.53 10.34 6.55
C ASN A 27 -9.84 10.21 5.07
N TRP A 28 -9.57 9.03 4.51
CA TRP A 28 -9.83 8.71 3.10
C TRP A 28 -9.07 9.65 2.16
N VAL A 29 -7.94 10.18 2.64
CA VAL A 29 -7.10 11.12 1.90
C VAL A 29 -5.79 10.44 1.50
N CYS A 30 -5.37 10.63 0.27
CA CYS A 30 -4.05 10.19 -0.17
C CYS A 30 -3.01 11.08 0.52
N PRO A 31 -2.12 10.53 1.34
CA PRO A 31 -1.18 11.37 2.09
C PRO A 31 -0.13 12.05 1.23
N ASP A 32 0.03 11.61 -0.02
CA ASP A 32 1.00 12.23 -0.93
C ASP A 32 0.39 13.43 -1.65
N CYS A 33 -0.68 13.22 -2.41
CA CYS A 33 -1.27 14.30 -3.21
C CYS A 33 -2.38 15.05 -2.49
N LYS A 34 -2.81 14.54 -1.33
CA LYS A 34 -3.83 15.17 -0.48
C LYS A 34 -5.23 15.18 -1.07
N LYS A 35 -5.47 14.46 -2.13
CA LYS A 35 -6.81 14.32 -2.68
C LYS A 35 -7.56 13.26 -1.90
N GLN A 36 -8.88 13.42 -1.82
CA GLN A 36 -9.72 12.58 -0.99
C GLN A 36 -10.70 11.78 -1.83
N GLU A 37 -11.02 10.57 -1.37
CA GLU A 37 -12.11 9.83 -1.99
C GLU A 37 -13.39 10.62 -1.83
N PRO A 38 -14.28 10.61 -2.81
CA PRO A 38 -14.28 9.76 -4.01
C PRO A 38 -13.57 10.37 -5.23
N LYS A 39 -12.95 11.53 -5.09
CA LYS A 39 -12.25 12.14 -6.22
C LYS A 39 -11.15 11.26 -6.75
N ILE A 40 -10.48 10.55 -5.86
CA ILE A 40 -9.50 9.54 -6.23
C ILE A 40 -9.93 8.27 -5.51
N LYS A 41 -9.31 7.17 -5.85
CA LYS A 41 -9.53 5.93 -5.15
C LYS A 41 -8.23 5.50 -4.51
N LEU A 42 -8.27 5.22 -3.22
CA LEU A 42 -7.09 4.78 -2.50
C LEU A 42 -6.80 3.32 -2.81
N SER A 43 -5.54 3.02 -2.94
CA SER A 43 -5.07 1.66 -3.21
C SER A 43 -4.04 1.26 -2.17
N ILE A 44 -3.84 -0.03 -2.07
CA ILE A 44 -2.89 -0.60 -1.10
C ILE A 44 -1.47 -0.35 -1.60
N ASP A 45 -0.67 0.32 -0.78
CA ASP A 45 0.75 0.47 -1.06
C ASP A 45 1.54 -0.20 0.06
N HIS A 46 2.54 -0.97 -0.32
CA HIS A 46 3.45 -1.58 0.64
C HIS A 46 4.59 -0.59 0.89
N ILE A 47 4.73 -0.14 2.14
CA ILE A 47 5.77 0.83 2.50
C ILE A 47 7.12 0.30 2.05
N ILE A 48 7.44 -0.93 2.47
CA ILE A 48 8.57 -1.66 1.94
C ILE A 48 8.00 -2.59 0.89
N PRO A 49 8.35 -2.41 -0.38
CA PRO A 49 7.78 -3.24 -1.45
C PRO A 49 7.99 -4.73 -1.20
N LEU A 50 7.02 -5.52 -1.65
CA LEU A 50 7.14 -6.98 -1.53
C LEU A 50 8.40 -7.47 -2.23
N SER A 51 8.76 -6.85 -3.34
CA SER A 51 9.98 -7.22 -4.07
C SER A 51 11.25 -6.96 -3.27
N LYS A 52 11.15 -6.17 -2.21
CA LYS A 52 12.29 -5.88 -1.34
C LYS A 52 12.14 -6.54 0.03
N GLY A 53 11.28 -7.54 0.11
CA GLY A 53 11.10 -8.29 1.34
C GLY A 53 10.08 -7.72 2.31
N GLY A 54 9.29 -6.74 1.88
CA GLY A 54 8.26 -6.18 2.74
C GLY A 54 7.15 -7.19 3.00
N SER A 55 6.47 -7.03 4.13
CA SER A 55 5.37 -7.91 4.49
C SER A 55 4.05 -7.38 3.96
N ASP A 56 3.03 -8.23 3.99
CA ASP A 56 1.67 -7.84 3.68
C ASP A 56 0.87 -7.56 4.95
N ASN A 57 1.54 -7.45 6.09
CA ASN A 57 0.89 -7.08 7.35
C ASN A 57 0.46 -5.64 7.30
N ILE A 58 -0.59 -5.33 8.04
CA ILE A 58 -1.15 -3.97 8.02
C ILE A 58 -0.11 -2.91 8.39
N GLU A 59 0.88 -3.25 9.21
CA GLU A 59 1.92 -2.31 9.61
C GLU A 59 2.78 -1.85 8.43
N ASN A 60 2.80 -2.64 7.36
CA ASN A 60 3.57 -2.30 6.16
C ASN A 60 2.68 -1.76 5.04
N ILE A 61 1.43 -1.41 5.36
CA ILE A 61 0.47 -0.93 4.38
C ILE A 61 0.17 0.54 4.62
N GLN A 62 0.01 1.28 3.55
CA GLN A 62 -0.49 2.66 3.63
C GLN A 62 -1.35 2.92 2.41
N PRO A 63 -2.31 3.85 2.52
CA PRO A 63 -3.17 4.15 1.38
C PRO A 63 -2.52 5.21 0.49
N LEU A 64 -2.50 4.97 -0.80
CA LEU A 64 -2.07 5.95 -1.80
C LEU A 64 -3.03 5.85 -2.97
N CYS A 65 -3.32 6.96 -3.63
CA CYS A 65 -4.10 6.88 -4.84
C CYS A 65 -3.24 6.20 -5.91
N ARG A 66 -3.92 5.71 -6.96
CA ARG A 66 -3.25 4.97 -7.99
C ARG A 66 -2.09 5.70 -8.60
N GLY A 67 -2.25 7.00 -8.88
CA GLY A 67 -1.19 7.81 -9.47
C GLY A 67 0.02 7.94 -8.57
N CYS A 68 -0.21 8.22 -7.30
CA CYS A 68 0.90 8.36 -6.34
C CYS A 68 1.57 7.02 -6.06
N ASN A 69 0.78 5.95 -6.02
CA ASN A 69 1.30 4.61 -5.83
C ASN A 69 2.25 4.24 -6.97
N SER A 70 1.82 4.52 -8.20
CA SER A 70 2.60 4.27 -9.39
C SER A 70 3.90 5.07 -9.40
N LYS A 71 3.82 6.30 -8.95
CA LYS A 71 4.95 7.19 -8.90
C LYS A 71 5.98 6.73 -7.86
N LYS A 72 5.50 6.23 -6.73
CA LYS A 72 6.38 5.71 -5.69
C LYS A 72 7.10 4.45 -6.17
N HIS A 73 6.38 3.61 -6.92
CA HIS A 73 6.92 2.38 -7.48
C HIS A 73 7.56 1.53 -6.37
N THR A 74 8.84 1.20 -6.47
CA THR A 74 9.50 0.34 -5.50
C THR A 74 10.32 1.09 -4.46
N LYS A 75 10.12 2.40 -4.36
CA LYS A 75 10.82 3.17 -3.34
C LYS A 75 10.24 2.88 -1.97
N ILE A 76 11.08 2.97 -0.96
CA ILE A 76 10.64 2.79 0.41
C ILE A 76 10.32 4.16 0.98
N ILE A 77 9.04 4.49 1.03
CA ILE A 77 8.60 5.79 1.53
C ILE A 77 7.39 5.56 2.42
N LYS A 78 7.48 6.05 3.64
CA LYS A 78 6.34 6.01 4.54
C LYS A 78 5.77 7.42 4.66
N TYR A 79 4.48 7.56 4.34
CA TYR A 79 3.81 8.85 4.43
C TYR A 79 3.10 8.98 5.77
N GLU A 80 3.27 10.14 6.42
CA GLU A 80 2.62 10.38 7.70
C GLU A 80 1.22 10.95 7.51
N LEU A 81 0.41 10.82 8.51
CA LEU A 81 -0.96 11.34 8.51
C LEU A 81 -1.00 12.86 8.54
#